data_206d5bdb1b8d426807095b801c470ac5
#
_entry.id   206d5bdb1b8d426807095b801c470ac5
#
_cell.length_a   1.000
_cell.length_b   1.000
_cell.length_c   1.000
_cell.angle_alpha   90.00
_cell.angle_beta   90.00
_cell.angle_gamma   90.00
#
_symmetry.space_group_name_H-M   'P 1'
#
loop_
_entity.id
_entity.type
_entity.pdbx_description
1 polymer ?
#
loop_
_entity_poly.entity_id
_entity_poly.type
_entity_poly.pdbx_seq_one_letter_code
_entity_poly.pdbx_strand_id
1 'polypeptide(L)'
;IGETESLDAGIASEAPMGDADVAMIAVDLLQGMLDRMDVRATAEAVDYRGVLDVGQDPPLVINIEGDDLGILIGRRAETLSAIQYLTRLMVNHKTHRWINLVVDVEGYKARREDQLVKLAERMADRAATTGKPVPLEAMPARERRIIHITLREHPKVFTESAGEGENRKVTIIPRS
;
A
#
# COMPACT_ATOMS: atom_id res chain seq x y z
N ILE A 1 -59.50 29.78 -0.21
CA ILE A 1 -58.87 29.61 1.12
C ILE A 1 -58.37 28.19 1.17
N GLY A 2 -57.14 27.95 0.91
CA GLY A 2 -56.48 26.64 0.93
C GLY A 2 -55.02 26.91 1.18
N GLU A 3 -54.62 26.81 2.46
CA GLU A 3 -53.23 26.90 2.90
C GLU A 3 -52.47 25.70 2.41
N THR A 4 -51.48 25.92 1.58
CA THR A 4 -50.47 24.90 1.23
C THR A 4 -49.36 24.96 2.26
N GLU A 5 -49.41 24.07 3.26
CA GLU A 5 -48.30 23.81 4.16
C GLU A 5 -47.10 23.28 3.33
N SER A 6 -46.10 24.11 3.23
CA SER A 6 -44.80 23.82 2.71
C SER A 6 -44.05 22.94 3.73
N LEU A 7 -43.96 21.64 3.47
CA LEU A 7 -43.07 20.74 4.20
C LEU A 7 -41.63 21.01 3.75
N ASP A 8 -41.01 21.98 4.40
CA ASP A 8 -39.58 22.19 4.35
C ASP A 8 -38.88 21.11 5.16
N ALA A 9 -38.57 19.98 4.50
CA ALA A 9 -37.75 18.94 5.09
C ALA A 9 -36.31 19.50 5.13
N GLY A 10 -35.95 20.07 6.27
CA GLY A 10 -34.62 20.53 6.58
C GLY A 10 -33.61 19.40 6.33
N ILE A 11 -32.89 19.51 5.22
CA ILE A 11 -31.65 18.76 5.00
C ILE A 11 -30.69 19.29 6.05
N ALA A 12 -30.53 18.54 7.15
CA ALA A 12 -29.48 18.81 8.11
C ALA A 12 -28.14 18.75 7.36
N SER A 13 -27.55 19.90 7.13
CA SER A 13 -26.18 20.02 6.65
C SER A 13 -25.29 19.44 7.75
N GLU A 14 -24.95 18.14 7.62
CA GLU A 14 -23.89 17.56 8.44
C GLU A 14 -22.63 18.37 8.22
N ALA A 15 -22.05 18.88 9.30
CA ALA A 15 -20.76 19.57 9.25
C ALA A 15 -19.72 18.67 8.56
N PRO A 16 -18.80 19.21 7.76
CA PRO A 16 -17.82 18.40 7.06
C PRO A 16 -17.02 17.57 8.07
N MET A 17 -17.09 16.26 7.93
CA MET A 17 -16.39 15.29 8.77
C MET A 17 -14.90 15.60 8.81
N GLY A 18 -14.32 15.76 10.00
CA GLY A 18 -12.89 16.03 10.20
C GLY A 18 -12.01 14.84 9.85
N ASP A 19 -10.73 15.09 9.64
CA ASP A 19 -9.78 14.00 9.31
C ASP A 19 -9.61 13.02 10.47
N ALA A 20 -9.75 13.46 11.73
CA ALA A 20 -9.76 12.60 12.90
C ALA A 20 -10.96 11.64 12.92
N ASP A 21 -12.15 12.11 12.52
CA ASP A 21 -13.36 11.28 12.43
C ASP A 21 -13.20 10.22 11.34
N VAL A 22 -12.61 10.60 10.21
CA VAL A 22 -12.30 9.69 9.10
C VAL A 22 -11.30 8.61 9.53
N ALA A 23 -10.26 8.98 10.29
CA ALA A 23 -9.28 8.03 10.82
C ALA A 23 -9.94 7.02 11.76
N MET A 24 -10.80 7.48 12.66
CA MET A 24 -11.54 6.63 13.58
C MET A 24 -12.47 5.65 12.84
N ILE A 25 -13.22 6.12 11.85
CA ILE A 25 -14.06 5.28 10.99
C ILE A 25 -13.22 4.23 10.26
N ALA A 26 -12.07 4.61 9.75
CA ALA A 26 -11.20 3.71 9.01
C ALA A 26 -10.62 2.59 9.90
N VAL A 27 -10.21 2.94 11.12
CA VAL A 27 -9.75 1.98 12.14
C VAL A 27 -10.88 1.03 12.52
N ASP A 28 -12.08 1.53 12.83
CA ASP A 28 -13.23 0.71 13.21
C ASP A 28 -13.65 -0.26 12.11
N LEU A 29 -13.67 0.19 10.86
CA LEU A 29 -14.00 -0.66 9.72
C LEU A 29 -12.96 -1.75 9.49
N LEU A 30 -11.67 -1.42 9.59
CA LEU A 30 -10.60 -2.39 9.45
C LEU A 30 -10.61 -3.38 10.63
N GLN A 31 -10.74 -2.90 11.87
CA GLN A 31 -10.84 -3.77 13.05
C GLN A 31 -12.02 -4.74 12.93
N GLY A 32 -13.20 -4.23 12.57
CA GLY A 32 -14.37 -5.07 12.37
C GLY A 32 -14.21 -6.10 11.23
N MET A 33 -13.36 -5.87 10.25
CA MET A 33 -12.99 -6.85 9.23
C MET A 33 -12.05 -7.91 9.80
N LEU A 34 -11.01 -7.51 10.56
CA LEU A 34 -10.08 -8.43 11.22
C LEU A 34 -10.79 -9.36 12.21
N ASP A 35 -11.72 -8.82 13.00
CA ASP A 35 -12.53 -9.59 13.96
C ASP A 35 -13.37 -10.68 13.27
N ARG A 36 -13.98 -10.34 12.11
CA ARG A 36 -14.76 -11.30 11.31
C ARG A 36 -13.92 -12.36 10.62
N MET A 37 -12.64 -12.07 10.42
CA MET A 37 -11.66 -13.04 9.89
C MET A 37 -11.05 -13.91 11.00
N ASP A 38 -11.47 -13.72 12.27
CA ASP A 38 -10.91 -14.39 13.45
C ASP A 38 -9.40 -14.21 13.59
N VAL A 39 -8.90 -13.02 13.22
CA VAL A 39 -7.48 -12.65 13.33
C VAL A 39 -7.27 -11.85 14.61
N ARG A 40 -6.37 -12.32 15.47
CA ARG A 40 -5.99 -11.63 16.70
C ARG A 40 -5.02 -10.50 16.43
N ALA A 41 -5.56 -9.37 16.02
CA ALA A 41 -4.78 -8.19 15.67
C ALA A 41 -5.52 -6.91 16.06
N THR A 42 -4.77 -5.85 16.25
CA THR A 42 -5.28 -4.50 16.56
C THR A 42 -4.89 -3.55 15.43
N ALA A 43 -5.86 -2.78 14.96
CA ALA A 43 -5.65 -1.73 13.97
C ALA A 43 -5.53 -0.36 14.66
N GLU A 44 -4.51 0.41 14.33
CA GLU A 44 -4.27 1.75 14.88
C GLU A 44 -3.87 2.73 13.78
N ALA A 45 -4.43 3.96 13.84
CA ALA A 45 -3.96 5.04 12.98
C ALA A 45 -2.60 5.55 13.49
N VAL A 46 -1.65 5.66 12.58
CA VAL A 46 -0.28 6.11 12.89
C VAL A 46 0.13 7.24 11.97
N ASP A 47 1.07 8.07 12.44
CA ASP A 47 1.62 9.15 11.63
C ASP A 47 2.41 8.62 10.43
N TYR A 48 2.21 9.27 9.29
CA TYR A 48 3.00 8.97 8.10
C TYR A 48 4.46 9.43 8.30
N ARG A 49 5.40 8.51 8.15
CA ARG A 49 6.85 8.77 8.34
C ARG A 49 7.64 8.82 7.03
N GLY A 50 6.95 8.84 5.88
CA GLY A 50 7.60 8.92 4.58
C GLY A 50 7.92 10.36 4.16
N VAL A 51 8.63 10.47 3.04
CA VAL A 51 8.87 11.76 2.38
C VAL A 51 7.66 12.08 1.50
N LEU A 52 7.16 13.30 1.60
CA LEU A 52 6.07 13.81 0.76
C LEU A 52 6.64 14.70 -0.33
N ASP A 53 6.10 14.60 -1.52
CA ASP A 53 6.34 15.59 -2.55
C ASP A 53 5.63 16.90 -2.22
N VAL A 54 6.16 18.00 -2.73
CA VAL A 54 5.59 19.35 -2.47
C VAL A 54 4.14 19.39 -2.93
N GLY A 55 3.23 19.70 -2.00
CA GLY A 55 1.79 19.83 -2.26
C GLY A 55 1.00 18.52 -2.17
N GLN A 56 1.60 17.42 -1.69
CA GLN A 56 0.87 16.20 -1.38
C GLN A 56 0.46 16.14 0.08
N ASP A 57 -0.81 15.82 0.33
CA ASP A 57 -1.30 15.52 1.66
C ASP A 57 -0.81 14.14 2.11
N PRO A 58 -0.41 13.99 3.39
CA PRO A 58 -0.01 12.69 3.91
C PRO A 58 -1.17 11.69 3.81
N PRO A 59 -0.89 10.41 3.44
CA PRO A 59 -1.91 9.38 3.50
C PRO A 59 -2.30 9.11 4.96
N LEU A 60 -3.56 8.74 5.17
CA LEU A 60 -3.99 8.11 6.41
C LEU A 60 -3.34 6.72 6.47
N VAL A 61 -2.47 6.50 7.44
CA VAL A 61 -1.80 5.21 7.64
C VAL A 61 -2.44 4.47 8.80
N ILE A 62 -2.85 3.23 8.56
CA ILE A 62 -3.32 2.31 9.61
C ILE A 62 -2.34 1.15 9.70
N ASN A 63 -1.74 0.98 10.88
CA ASN A 63 -0.87 -0.14 11.17
C ASN A 63 -1.68 -1.25 11.86
N ILE A 64 -1.41 -2.50 11.51
CA ILE A 64 -1.98 -3.69 12.13
C ILE A 64 -0.87 -4.34 12.95
N GLU A 65 -1.13 -4.54 14.23
CA GLU A 65 -0.23 -5.20 15.17
C GLU A 65 -0.88 -6.42 15.80
N GLY A 66 -0.12 -7.47 16.07
CA GLY A 66 -0.63 -8.71 16.68
C GLY A 66 0.30 -9.89 16.50
N ASP A 67 -0.21 -11.08 16.78
CA ASP A 67 0.55 -12.33 16.70
C ASP A 67 0.29 -13.03 15.35
N ASP A 68 1.36 -13.57 14.74
CA ASP A 68 1.31 -14.40 13.53
C ASP A 68 0.56 -13.75 12.34
N LEU A 69 0.87 -12.50 12.06
CA LEU A 69 0.21 -11.70 11.02
C LEU A 69 0.63 -12.04 9.59
N GLY A 70 1.43 -13.09 9.40
CA GLY A 70 1.87 -13.53 8.06
C GLY A 70 0.73 -13.79 7.09
N ILE A 71 -0.42 -14.27 7.59
CA ILE A 71 -1.63 -14.49 6.80
C ILE A 71 -2.22 -13.20 6.22
N LEU A 72 -2.09 -12.06 6.93
CA LEU A 72 -2.56 -10.76 6.48
C LEU A 72 -1.65 -10.14 5.42
N ILE A 73 -0.38 -10.51 5.41
CA ILE A 73 0.55 -10.11 4.35
C ILE A 73 0.27 -10.94 3.10
N GLY A 74 0.19 -12.26 3.26
CA GLY A 74 -0.03 -13.19 2.18
C GLY A 74 1.17 -13.32 1.23
N ARG A 75 1.01 -14.14 0.20
CA ARG A 75 2.03 -14.32 -0.82
C ARG A 75 2.22 -13.01 -1.61
N ARG A 76 3.45 -12.51 -1.69
CA ARG A 76 3.78 -11.27 -2.41
C ARG A 76 2.95 -10.05 -1.99
N ALA A 77 2.54 -10.00 -0.71
CA ALA A 77 1.67 -8.96 -0.17
C ALA A 77 0.30 -8.82 -0.87
N GLU A 78 -0.20 -9.89 -1.48
CA GLU A 78 -1.50 -9.89 -2.17
C GLU A 78 -2.65 -9.71 -1.18
N THR A 79 -2.63 -10.43 -0.04
CA THR A 79 -3.66 -10.29 1.00
C THR A 79 -3.66 -8.88 1.58
N LEU A 80 -2.49 -8.33 1.91
CA LEU A 80 -2.37 -6.95 2.42
C LEU A 80 -2.89 -5.92 1.42
N SER A 81 -2.63 -6.12 0.14
CA SER A 81 -3.13 -5.26 -0.93
C SER A 81 -4.66 -5.32 -1.05
N ALA A 82 -5.24 -6.52 -0.92
CA ALA A 82 -6.69 -6.71 -0.92
C ALA A 82 -7.36 -6.08 0.31
N ILE A 83 -6.79 -6.28 1.50
CA ILE A 83 -7.25 -5.65 2.75
C ILE A 83 -7.24 -4.12 2.60
N GLN A 84 -6.14 -3.54 2.14
CA GLN A 84 -6.04 -2.09 1.91
C GLN A 84 -7.09 -1.60 0.90
N TYR A 85 -7.31 -2.33 -0.19
CA TYR A 85 -8.30 -1.97 -1.19
C TYR A 85 -9.72 -1.97 -0.62
N LEU A 86 -10.10 -3.04 0.09
CA LEU A 86 -11.41 -3.18 0.73
C LEU A 86 -11.63 -2.12 1.80
N THR A 87 -10.65 -1.88 2.67
CA THR A 87 -10.73 -0.84 3.70
C THR A 87 -10.96 0.53 3.06
N ARG A 88 -10.20 0.88 2.02
CA ARG A 88 -10.38 2.13 1.27
C ARG A 88 -11.80 2.24 0.69
N LEU A 89 -12.29 1.17 0.08
CA LEU A 89 -13.64 1.14 -0.50
C LEU A 89 -14.72 1.38 0.57
N MET A 90 -14.62 0.70 1.71
CA MET A 90 -15.56 0.84 2.82
C MET A 90 -15.52 2.27 3.42
N VAL A 91 -14.33 2.82 3.61
CA VAL A 91 -14.16 4.19 4.14
C VAL A 91 -14.75 5.20 3.16
N ASN A 92 -14.41 5.12 1.87
CA ASN A 92 -14.95 6.03 0.86
C ASN A 92 -16.47 5.96 0.77
N HIS A 93 -17.05 4.76 0.88
CA HIS A 93 -18.50 4.58 0.91
C HIS A 93 -19.14 5.21 2.16
N LYS A 94 -18.52 5.04 3.33
CA LYS A 94 -19.04 5.54 4.61
C LYS A 94 -18.90 7.06 4.75
N THR A 95 -17.81 7.63 4.24
CA THR A 95 -17.48 9.05 4.41
C THR A 95 -17.87 9.92 3.22
N HIS A 96 -18.27 9.31 2.11
CA HIS A 96 -18.50 9.98 0.82
C HIS A 96 -17.33 10.85 0.35
N ARG A 97 -16.10 10.53 0.82
CA ARG A 97 -14.85 11.22 0.48
C ARG A 97 -13.83 10.23 -0.08
N TRP A 98 -13.05 10.68 -1.06
CA TRP A 98 -11.92 9.91 -1.54
C TRP A 98 -10.73 10.09 -0.60
N ILE A 99 -10.34 9.01 0.08
CA ILE A 99 -9.27 9.04 1.08
C ILE A 99 -8.03 8.30 0.54
N ASN A 100 -6.87 8.96 0.63
CA ASN A 100 -5.59 8.30 0.42
C ASN A 100 -5.23 7.51 1.68
N LEU A 101 -5.53 6.20 1.68
CA LEU A 101 -5.37 5.31 2.83
C LEU A 101 -4.32 4.24 2.53
N VAL A 102 -3.43 4.03 3.48
CA VAL A 102 -2.39 2.99 3.47
C VAL A 102 -2.59 2.09 4.68
N VAL A 103 -2.69 0.78 4.45
CA VAL A 103 -2.68 -0.23 5.51
C VAL A 103 -1.30 -0.90 5.52
N ASP A 104 -0.69 -1.04 6.68
CA ASP A 104 0.56 -1.77 6.87
C ASP A 104 0.42 -2.80 7.99
N VAL A 105 1.30 -3.78 8.03
CA VAL A 105 1.37 -4.83 9.05
C VAL A 105 2.76 -4.75 9.69
N GLU A 106 2.85 -4.21 10.92
CA GLU A 106 4.09 -4.11 11.70
C GLU A 106 5.27 -3.51 10.93
N GLY A 107 5.03 -2.53 10.06
CA GLY A 107 6.09 -1.95 9.23
C GLY A 107 6.62 -2.87 8.13
N TYR A 108 5.82 -3.84 7.67
CA TYR A 108 6.20 -4.78 6.61
C TYR A 108 6.66 -4.06 5.34
N LYS A 109 5.97 -3.00 4.93
CA LYS A 109 6.29 -2.30 3.67
C LYS A 109 7.72 -1.74 3.65
N ALA A 110 8.15 -1.13 4.75
CA ALA A 110 9.51 -0.60 4.87
C ALA A 110 10.55 -1.73 4.90
N ARG A 111 10.33 -2.77 5.72
CA ARG A 111 11.23 -3.92 5.77
C ARG A 111 11.35 -4.63 4.42
N ARG A 112 10.24 -4.75 3.68
CA ARG A 112 10.23 -5.38 2.36
C ARG A 112 10.99 -4.54 1.34
N GLU A 113 10.85 -3.22 1.37
CA GLU A 113 11.61 -2.30 0.53
C GLU A 113 13.13 -2.44 0.75
N ASP A 114 13.58 -2.43 2.00
CA ASP A 114 14.99 -2.65 2.35
C ASP A 114 15.53 -3.99 1.84
N GLN A 115 14.73 -5.05 1.96
CA GLN A 115 15.10 -6.37 1.43
C GLN A 115 15.26 -6.37 -0.08
N LEU A 116 14.38 -5.66 -0.80
CA LEU A 116 14.44 -5.54 -2.25
C LEU A 116 15.62 -4.70 -2.72
N VAL A 117 15.95 -3.62 -2.02
CA VAL A 117 17.15 -2.82 -2.28
C VAL A 117 18.41 -3.69 -2.14
N LYS A 118 18.57 -4.38 -1.02
CA LYS A 118 19.70 -5.29 -0.77
C LYS A 118 19.77 -6.44 -1.77
N LEU A 119 18.61 -6.95 -2.23
CA LEU A 119 18.54 -7.97 -3.26
C LEU A 119 19.04 -7.41 -4.62
N ALA A 120 18.56 -6.22 -4.99
CA ALA A 120 18.94 -5.56 -6.23
C ALA A 120 20.46 -5.35 -6.31
N GLU A 121 21.08 -4.80 -5.27
CA GLU A 121 22.50 -4.57 -5.18
C GLU A 121 23.31 -5.87 -5.33
N ARG A 122 22.99 -6.91 -4.54
CA ARG A 122 23.68 -8.21 -4.63
C ARG A 122 23.57 -8.85 -6.01
N MET A 123 22.41 -8.73 -6.65
CA MET A 123 22.19 -9.32 -7.98
C MET A 123 22.85 -8.48 -9.08
N ALA A 124 22.98 -7.17 -8.90
CA ALA A 124 23.74 -6.29 -9.77
C ALA A 124 25.23 -6.64 -9.74
N ASP A 125 25.81 -6.84 -8.55
CA ASP A 125 27.20 -7.29 -8.41
C ASP A 125 27.43 -8.64 -9.08
N ARG A 126 26.48 -9.56 -8.91
CA ARG A 126 26.56 -10.88 -9.57
C ARG A 126 26.51 -10.75 -11.10
N ALA A 127 25.59 -9.94 -11.64
CA ALA A 127 25.49 -9.72 -13.09
C ALA A 127 26.77 -9.07 -13.64
N ALA A 128 27.28 -8.05 -12.96
CA ALA A 128 28.51 -7.35 -13.34
C ALA A 128 29.77 -8.26 -13.32
N THR A 129 29.85 -9.17 -12.33
CA THR A 129 30.96 -10.09 -12.16
C THR A 129 30.91 -11.24 -13.16
N THR A 130 29.75 -11.80 -13.42
CA THR A 130 29.58 -12.98 -14.28
C THR A 130 29.44 -12.62 -15.77
N GLY A 131 29.15 -11.36 -16.08
CA GLY A 131 28.82 -10.92 -17.44
C GLY A 131 27.55 -11.52 -18.02
N LYS A 132 26.66 -12.07 -17.16
CA LYS A 132 25.44 -12.73 -17.57
C LYS A 132 24.18 -12.06 -16.98
N PRO A 133 23.07 -12.00 -17.74
CA PRO A 133 21.81 -11.52 -17.19
C PRO A 133 21.33 -12.36 -15.99
N VAL A 134 20.82 -11.68 -14.96
CA VAL A 134 20.29 -12.31 -13.74
C VAL A 134 18.79 -12.01 -13.66
N PRO A 135 17.89 -12.98 -13.97
CA PRO A 135 16.47 -12.82 -13.77
C PRO A 135 16.13 -12.95 -12.29
N LEU A 136 15.30 -12.05 -11.78
CA LEU A 136 14.73 -12.12 -10.45
C LEU A 136 13.43 -12.93 -10.47
N GLU A 137 12.91 -13.24 -9.29
CA GLU A 137 11.58 -13.83 -9.18
C GLU A 137 10.50 -12.85 -9.67
N ALA A 138 9.35 -13.40 -10.08
CA ALA A 138 8.21 -12.59 -10.45
C ALA A 138 7.68 -11.84 -9.21
N MET A 139 7.39 -10.55 -9.38
CA MET A 139 6.97 -9.67 -8.28
C MET A 139 5.99 -8.60 -8.76
N PRO A 140 5.16 -8.02 -7.84
CA PRO A 140 4.22 -6.96 -8.15
C PRO A 140 4.89 -5.72 -8.75
N ALA A 141 4.12 -4.90 -9.47
CA ALA A 141 4.63 -3.71 -10.16
C ALA A 141 5.35 -2.73 -9.23
N ARG A 142 4.86 -2.55 -7.99
CA ARG A 142 5.50 -1.71 -6.98
C ARG A 142 6.89 -2.21 -6.62
N GLU A 143 7.07 -3.51 -6.41
CA GLU A 143 8.36 -4.11 -6.07
C GLU A 143 9.34 -4.02 -7.25
N ARG A 144 8.86 -4.27 -8.48
CA ARG A 144 9.68 -4.10 -9.69
C ARG A 144 10.17 -2.66 -9.84
N ARG A 145 9.33 -1.67 -9.50
CA ARG A 145 9.71 -0.26 -9.51
C ARG A 145 10.85 0.04 -8.52
N ILE A 146 10.84 -0.55 -7.32
CA ILE A 146 11.92 -0.40 -6.32
C ILE A 146 13.25 -0.88 -6.93
N ILE A 147 13.29 -2.08 -7.52
CA ILE A 147 14.48 -2.61 -8.18
C ILE A 147 14.99 -1.67 -9.30
N HIS A 148 14.07 -1.18 -10.15
CA HIS A 148 14.43 -0.26 -11.23
C HIS A 148 14.99 1.06 -10.71
N ILE A 149 14.42 1.63 -9.65
CA ILE A 149 14.89 2.88 -9.05
C ILE A 149 16.26 2.68 -8.41
N THR A 150 16.44 1.61 -7.63
CA THR A 150 17.70 1.28 -6.96
C THR A 150 18.87 1.18 -7.96
N LEU A 151 18.62 0.59 -9.12
CA LEU A 151 19.67 0.33 -10.10
C LEU A 151 19.70 1.31 -11.28
N ARG A 152 18.88 2.37 -11.25
CA ARG A 152 18.75 3.34 -12.34
C ARG A 152 20.07 3.93 -12.78
N GLU A 153 20.89 4.33 -11.82
CA GLU A 153 22.19 4.99 -12.06
C GLU A 153 23.38 4.06 -11.86
N HIS A 154 23.13 2.74 -11.83
CA HIS A 154 24.20 1.78 -11.61
C HIS A 154 25.13 1.72 -12.85
N PRO A 155 26.47 1.89 -12.66
CA PRO A 155 27.40 2.07 -13.80
C PRO A 155 27.56 0.81 -14.67
N LYS A 156 27.40 -0.38 -14.09
CA LYS A 156 27.74 -1.66 -14.75
C LYS A 156 26.54 -2.50 -15.17
N VAL A 157 25.35 -2.13 -14.78
CA VAL A 157 24.13 -2.91 -15.12
C VAL A 157 22.98 -1.98 -15.51
N PHE A 158 21.98 -2.56 -16.16
CA PHE A 158 20.66 -1.95 -16.35
C PHE A 158 19.57 -2.99 -16.10
N THR A 159 18.31 -2.58 -16.05
CA THR A 159 17.22 -3.45 -15.67
C THR A 159 16.09 -3.42 -16.70
N GLU A 160 15.55 -4.59 -17.01
CA GLU A 160 14.38 -4.76 -17.87
C GLU A 160 13.29 -5.57 -17.18
N SER A 161 12.01 -5.21 -17.40
CA SER A 161 10.87 -5.97 -16.93
C SER A 161 10.24 -6.74 -18.09
N ALA A 162 10.18 -8.07 -17.97
CA ALA A 162 9.61 -8.97 -18.96
C ALA A 162 8.55 -9.90 -18.34
N GLY A 163 7.65 -10.43 -19.18
CA GLY A 163 6.53 -11.28 -18.76
C GLY A 163 5.24 -10.50 -18.58
N GLU A 164 4.14 -11.20 -18.29
CA GLU A 164 2.80 -10.64 -18.14
C GLU A 164 2.19 -11.07 -16.81
N GLY A 165 1.28 -10.21 -16.29
CA GLY A 165 0.52 -10.49 -15.07
C GLY A 165 1.42 -10.88 -13.88
N GLU A 166 1.08 -11.97 -13.23
CA GLU A 166 1.78 -12.50 -12.05
C GLU A 166 3.17 -13.08 -12.35
N ASN A 167 3.46 -13.40 -13.62
CA ASN A 167 4.75 -13.93 -14.05
C ASN A 167 5.75 -12.84 -14.44
N ARG A 168 5.35 -11.58 -14.37
CA ARG A 168 6.21 -10.46 -14.73
C ARG A 168 7.33 -10.26 -13.72
N LYS A 169 8.58 -10.21 -14.21
CA LYS A 169 9.79 -10.14 -13.41
C LYS A 169 10.77 -9.11 -13.94
N VAL A 170 11.73 -8.72 -13.11
CA VAL A 170 12.87 -7.88 -13.50
C VAL A 170 14.06 -8.78 -13.82
N THR A 171 14.78 -8.46 -14.90
CA THR A 171 16.07 -9.03 -15.22
C THR A 171 17.13 -7.93 -15.11
N ILE A 172 18.19 -8.21 -14.38
CA ILE A 172 19.36 -7.33 -14.25
C ILE A 172 20.39 -7.74 -15.31
N ILE A 173 20.74 -6.83 -16.20
CA ILE A 173 21.56 -7.08 -17.39
C ILE A 173 22.87 -6.31 -17.28
N PRO A 174 24.04 -6.96 -17.46
CA PRO A 174 25.32 -6.26 -17.45
C PRO A 174 25.41 -5.33 -18.67
N ARG A 175 25.99 -4.14 -18.46
CA ARG A 175 26.39 -3.25 -19.55
C ARG A 175 27.69 -3.80 -20.16
N SER A 176 27.70 -4.00 -21.46
CA SER A 176 28.89 -4.36 -22.24
C SER A 176 29.88 -3.20 -22.35
#